data_5a418289b4292d44ede39d878a06ea48
#
_entry.id   5a418289b4292d44ede39d878a06ea48
#
_cell.length_a   1.000
_cell.length_b   1.000
_cell.length_c   1.000
_cell.angle_alpha   90.00
_cell.angle_beta   90.00
_cell.angle_gamma   90.00
#
_symmetry.space_group_name_H-M   'P 1'
#
loop_
_entity.id
_entity.type
_entity.pdbx_description
1 polymer ?
#
loop_
_entity_poly.entity_id
_entity_poly.type
_entity_poly.pdbx_seq_one_letter_code
_entity_poly.pdbx_strand_id
1 'polypeptide(L)'
;MFKTLLIATVLAVGGTCGVTAEANETPRCKVCGTWILVDRIDRTANGDVIPEPTLGQDPVGILVYDRAGNVSVQLMKRNRTSTAEAFASQVPGSLNNTGSGNGYDAYFGKYKIDSRKHTVTHMLEGGISPTDIGKSVTRTFEIAGDELRLSFDTQNGGVAVRRTLRWRRVA
;
A
#
# COMPACT_ATOMS: atom_id res chain seq x y z
N MET A 1 -31.98 58.81 55.66
CA MET A 1 -32.45 57.51 55.18
C MET A 1 -31.67 57.13 53.95
N PHE A 2 -30.58 56.41 54.14
CA PHE A 2 -29.78 55.93 53.00
C PHE A 2 -30.00 54.42 52.86
N LYS A 3 -30.51 53.97 51.68
CA LYS A 3 -30.67 52.57 51.35
C LYS A 3 -29.36 52.09 50.69
N THR A 4 -28.67 51.18 51.34
CA THR A 4 -27.49 50.51 50.80
C THR A 4 -27.95 49.37 49.87
N LEU A 5 -27.49 49.44 48.61
CA LEU A 5 -27.71 48.41 47.59
C LEU A 5 -26.52 47.43 47.58
N LEU A 6 -26.77 46.16 47.99
CA LEU A 6 -25.77 45.08 47.86
C LEU A 6 -25.82 44.55 46.43
N ILE A 7 -24.68 44.65 45.75
CA ILE A 7 -24.47 43.99 44.45
C ILE A 7 -23.81 42.64 44.71
N ALA A 8 -24.51 41.55 44.39
CA ALA A 8 -23.95 40.21 44.44
C ALA A 8 -23.25 39.90 43.10
N THR A 9 -21.94 39.71 43.13
CA THR A 9 -21.16 39.30 41.99
C THR A 9 -21.21 37.76 41.85
N VAL A 10 -21.85 37.25 40.80
CA VAL A 10 -21.84 35.82 40.46
C VAL A 10 -20.62 35.55 39.60
N LEU A 11 -19.63 34.77 40.10
CA LEU A 11 -18.54 34.21 39.33
C LEU A 11 -19.06 33.01 38.56
N ALA A 12 -19.17 33.10 37.23
CA ALA A 12 -19.41 31.98 36.37
C ALA A 12 -18.06 31.28 36.07
N VAL A 13 -17.85 30.08 36.61
CA VAL A 13 -16.75 29.21 36.27
C VAL A 13 -17.14 28.49 34.97
N GLY A 14 -16.61 29.02 33.83
CA GLY A 14 -16.73 28.39 32.53
C GLY A 14 -15.78 27.20 32.42
N GLY A 15 -16.25 25.99 32.65
CA GLY A 15 -15.54 24.78 32.31
C GLY A 15 -15.49 24.59 30.78
N THR A 16 -14.35 24.83 30.17
CA THR A 16 -14.12 24.44 28.76
C THR A 16 -13.93 22.93 28.69
N CYS A 17 -15.01 22.21 28.32
CA CYS A 17 -14.91 20.82 27.89
C CYS A 17 -14.10 20.81 26.59
N GLY A 18 -12.81 20.52 26.66
CA GLY A 18 -11.97 20.27 25.50
C GLY A 18 -12.43 18.99 24.81
N VAL A 19 -13.29 19.10 23.81
CA VAL A 19 -13.56 18.00 22.88
C VAL A 19 -12.31 17.88 22.03
N THR A 20 -11.43 16.91 22.37
CA THR A 20 -10.41 16.45 21.46
C THR A 20 -11.12 15.79 20.29
N ALA A 21 -11.24 16.52 19.18
CA ALA A 21 -11.70 15.93 17.93
C ALA A 21 -10.65 14.87 17.55
N GLU A 22 -10.96 13.58 17.76
CA GLU A 22 -10.26 12.51 17.09
C GLU A 22 -10.39 12.82 15.59
N ALA A 23 -9.27 13.17 14.97
CA ALA A 23 -9.21 13.39 13.54
C ALA A 23 -9.64 12.07 12.87
N ASN A 24 -10.86 12.06 12.35
CA ASN A 24 -11.41 10.91 11.62
C ASN A 24 -10.59 10.78 10.33
N GLU A 25 -9.45 10.07 10.42
CA GLU A 25 -8.57 9.86 9.28
C GLU A 25 -9.37 9.22 8.16
N THR A 26 -9.46 9.91 7.05
CA THR A 26 -10.08 9.32 5.85
C THR A 26 -9.38 8.01 5.52
N PRO A 27 -10.07 6.99 5.00
CA PRO A 27 -9.47 5.69 4.67
C PRO A 27 -8.17 5.78 3.84
N ARG A 28 -8.06 6.80 3.00
CA ARG A 28 -6.86 7.11 2.22
C ARG A 28 -5.65 7.42 3.11
N CYS A 29 -5.85 8.13 4.23
CA CYS A 29 -4.76 8.45 5.13
C CYS A 29 -4.22 7.23 5.89
N LYS A 30 -5.00 6.18 6.10
CA LYS A 30 -4.52 4.96 6.77
C LYS A 30 -3.43 4.24 5.98
N VAL A 31 -3.51 4.20 4.64
CA VAL A 31 -2.46 3.61 3.80
C VAL A 31 -1.36 4.61 3.44
N CYS A 32 -1.57 5.95 3.63
CA CYS A 32 -0.58 6.97 3.28
C CYS A 32 0.74 6.73 4.02
N GLY A 33 1.83 6.95 3.31
CA GLY A 33 3.18 6.85 3.84
C GLY A 33 4.09 6.03 2.94
N THR A 34 5.29 5.84 3.44
CA THR A 34 6.32 5.01 2.81
C THR A 34 6.40 3.67 3.53
N TRP A 35 6.49 2.61 2.76
CA TRP A 35 6.46 1.24 3.23
C TRP A 35 7.63 0.46 2.64
N ILE A 36 8.33 -0.31 3.46
CA ILE A 36 9.41 -1.22 3.02
C ILE A 36 8.89 -2.64 3.01
N LEU A 37 9.19 -3.38 1.95
CA LEU A 37 8.80 -4.78 1.82
C LEU A 37 9.47 -5.63 2.90
N VAL A 38 8.65 -6.43 3.57
CA VAL A 38 9.09 -7.44 4.54
C VAL A 38 9.23 -8.79 3.85
N ASP A 39 8.18 -9.20 3.13
CA ASP A 39 8.18 -10.42 2.31
C ASP A 39 7.11 -10.39 1.21
N ARG A 40 7.23 -11.35 0.28
CA ARG A 40 6.31 -11.62 -0.81
C ARG A 40 6.16 -13.13 -0.98
N ILE A 41 4.95 -13.64 -0.78
CA ILE A 41 4.68 -15.07 -0.75
C ILE A 41 3.55 -15.39 -1.72
N ASP A 42 3.77 -16.40 -2.56
CA ASP A 42 2.76 -17.00 -3.44
C ASP A 42 2.29 -18.33 -2.85
N ARG A 43 0.98 -18.47 -2.60
CA ARG A 43 0.38 -19.72 -2.11
C ARG A 43 -0.63 -20.27 -3.11
N THR A 44 -0.57 -21.55 -3.35
CA THR A 44 -1.59 -22.31 -4.10
C THR A 44 -2.88 -22.41 -3.30
N ALA A 45 -3.96 -22.91 -3.94
CA ALA A 45 -5.21 -23.19 -3.26
C ALA A 45 -5.07 -24.24 -2.14
N ASN A 46 -4.09 -25.14 -2.24
CA ASN A 46 -3.79 -26.15 -1.22
C ASN A 46 -2.94 -25.62 -0.07
N GLY A 47 -2.49 -24.34 -0.15
CA GLY A 47 -1.65 -23.70 0.86
C GLY A 47 -0.14 -23.84 0.63
N ASP A 48 0.29 -24.56 -0.41
CA ASP A 48 1.69 -24.75 -0.73
C ASP A 48 2.32 -23.41 -1.14
N VAL A 49 3.51 -23.14 -0.65
CA VAL A 49 4.31 -21.97 -1.06
C VAL A 49 5.10 -22.35 -2.30
N ILE A 50 4.94 -21.57 -3.36
CA ILE A 50 5.73 -21.76 -4.57
C ILE A 50 6.67 -20.58 -4.80
N PRO A 51 7.91 -20.83 -5.28
CA PRO A 51 8.87 -19.80 -5.57
C PRO A 51 8.39 -18.83 -6.66
N GLU A 52 8.63 -17.57 -6.50
CA GLU A 52 8.40 -16.59 -7.54
C GLU A 52 9.67 -16.40 -8.36
N PRO A 53 9.63 -16.71 -9.67
CA PRO A 53 10.85 -16.85 -10.46
C PRO A 53 11.51 -15.51 -10.82
N THR A 54 10.76 -14.42 -10.88
CA THR A 54 11.27 -13.14 -11.41
C THR A 54 11.99 -12.30 -10.36
N LEU A 55 11.38 -12.13 -9.18
CA LEU A 55 11.95 -11.34 -8.10
C LEU A 55 12.64 -12.19 -7.02
N GLY A 56 12.47 -13.51 -7.09
CA GLY A 56 13.03 -14.46 -6.12
C GLY A 56 12.25 -14.54 -4.82
N GLN A 57 12.79 -15.30 -3.86
CA GLN A 57 12.12 -15.59 -2.59
C GLN A 57 12.24 -14.47 -1.56
N ASP A 58 13.26 -13.62 -1.67
CA ASP A 58 13.56 -12.54 -0.73
C ASP A 58 13.79 -11.22 -1.46
N PRO A 59 12.76 -10.67 -2.14
CA PRO A 59 12.89 -9.39 -2.83
C PRO A 59 12.98 -8.24 -1.82
N VAL A 60 13.59 -7.14 -2.26
CA VAL A 60 13.51 -5.84 -1.60
C VAL A 60 12.50 -4.96 -2.31
N GLY A 61 11.92 -4.00 -1.61
CA GLY A 61 10.95 -3.11 -2.25
C GLY A 61 10.55 -1.92 -1.40
N ILE A 62 10.03 -0.93 -2.08
CA ILE A 62 9.45 0.27 -1.51
C ILE A 62 8.08 0.52 -2.15
N LEU A 63 7.13 0.92 -1.32
CA LEU A 63 5.80 1.33 -1.74
C LEU A 63 5.51 2.68 -1.10
N VAL A 64 5.04 3.62 -1.89
CA VAL A 64 4.66 4.96 -1.43
C VAL A 64 3.22 5.22 -1.84
N TYR A 65 2.39 5.60 -0.86
CA TYR A 65 1.09 6.20 -1.09
C TYR A 65 1.12 7.63 -0.57
N ASP A 66 0.93 8.60 -1.43
CA ASP A 66 0.83 10.00 -0.99
C ASP A 66 -0.61 10.42 -0.68
N ARG A 67 -0.75 11.57 -0.02
CA ARG A 67 -2.08 12.13 0.31
C ARG A 67 -2.83 12.66 -0.92
N ALA A 68 -2.12 12.96 -2.01
CA ALA A 68 -2.70 13.45 -3.26
C ALA A 68 -3.30 12.31 -4.11
N GLY A 69 -3.15 11.06 -3.69
CA GLY A 69 -3.70 9.90 -4.37
C GLY A 69 -2.75 9.27 -5.38
N ASN A 70 -1.46 9.56 -5.28
CA ASN A 70 -0.45 8.92 -6.11
C ASN A 70 0.11 7.67 -5.40
N VAL A 71 0.46 6.68 -6.19
CA VAL A 71 1.15 5.46 -5.77
C VAL A 71 2.43 5.28 -6.57
N SER A 72 3.48 4.82 -5.90
CA SER A 72 4.71 4.35 -6.53
C SER A 72 5.15 3.05 -5.86
N VAL A 73 5.47 2.07 -6.67
CA VAL A 73 5.91 0.74 -6.23
C VAL A 73 7.21 0.40 -6.95
N GLN A 74 8.16 -0.12 -6.18
CA GLN A 74 9.41 -0.65 -6.72
C GLN A 74 9.72 -1.95 -5.98
N LEU A 75 9.92 -3.02 -6.73
CA LEU A 75 10.28 -4.33 -6.24
C LEU A 75 11.50 -4.82 -6.99
N MET A 76 12.45 -5.41 -6.29
CA MET A 76 13.71 -5.82 -6.88
C MET A 76 14.18 -7.15 -6.29
N LYS A 77 14.64 -8.04 -7.15
CA LYS A 77 15.41 -9.23 -6.74
C LYS A 77 16.66 -8.78 -5.99
N ARG A 78 16.90 -9.30 -4.79
CA ARG A 78 18.02 -8.86 -3.95
C ARG A 78 19.38 -9.02 -4.63
N ASN A 79 19.61 -10.15 -5.27
CA ASN A 79 20.86 -10.48 -5.94
C ASN A 79 20.69 -10.43 -7.47
N ARG A 80 20.54 -9.21 -8.01
CA ARG A 80 20.48 -9.01 -9.47
C ARG A 80 21.85 -9.17 -10.10
N THR A 81 21.87 -9.78 -11.27
CA THR A 81 23.06 -9.84 -12.13
C THR A 81 22.95 -8.80 -13.24
N SER A 82 24.11 -8.31 -13.72
CA SER A 82 24.19 -7.30 -14.79
C SER A 82 24.60 -7.91 -16.13
N THR A 83 24.10 -9.12 -16.44
CA THR A 83 24.36 -9.75 -17.75
C THR A 83 23.42 -9.19 -18.83
N ALA A 84 23.85 -9.27 -20.09
CA ALA A 84 23.03 -8.85 -21.22
C ALA A 84 21.72 -9.64 -21.31
N GLU A 85 21.76 -10.95 -21.03
CA GLU A 85 20.61 -11.84 -21.01
C GLU A 85 19.63 -11.43 -19.90
N ALA A 86 20.14 -11.04 -18.74
CA ALA A 86 19.30 -10.56 -17.64
C ALA A 86 18.58 -9.26 -18.02
N PHE A 87 19.22 -8.33 -18.72
CA PHE A 87 18.60 -7.12 -19.22
C PHE A 87 17.55 -7.38 -20.30
N ALA A 88 17.75 -8.39 -21.13
CA ALA A 88 16.79 -8.81 -22.15
C ALA A 88 15.57 -9.55 -21.56
N SER A 89 15.66 -10.04 -20.31
CA SER A 89 14.59 -10.78 -19.65
C SER A 89 13.43 -9.87 -19.30
N GLN A 90 12.32 -10.05 -20.00
CA GLN A 90 11.05 -9.37 -19.77
C GLN A 90 9.99 -10.40 -19.43
N VAL A 91 9.23 -10.18 -18.37
CA VAL A 91 8.08 -10.99 -18.00
C VAL A 91 6.83 -10.12 -18.04
N PRO A 92 5.91 -10.37 -18.98
CA PRO A 92 4.68 -9.60 -19.09
C PRO A 92 3.83 -9.70 -17.81
N GLY A 93 3.11 -8.63 -17.51
CA GLY A 93 2.12 -8.65 -16.43
C GLY A 93 0.98 -9.61 -16.76
N SER A 94 0.54 -10.37 -15.76
CA SER A 94 -0.67 -11.19 -15.83
C SER A 94 -1.91 -10.38 -15.44
N LEU A 95 -3.09 -10.99 -15.47
CA LEU A 95 -4.39 -10.32 -15.36
C LEU A 95 -4.52 -9.29 -14.23
N ASN A 96 -3.99 -9.55 -13.05
CA ASN A 96 -4.06 -8.62 -11.91
C ASN A 96 -2.66 -8.37 -11.31
N ASN A 97 -1.65 -8.38 -12.16
CA ASN A 97 -0.26 -8.22 -11.77
C ASN A 97 0.50 -7.44 -12.84
N THR A 98 1.56 -6.77 -12.43
CA THR A 98 2.47 -6.02 -13.28
C THR A 98 3.56 -6.91 -13.87
N GLY A 99 4.12 -6.50 -14.99
CA GLY A 99 5.28 -7.14 -15.58
C GLY A 99 6.58 -6.75 -14.87
N SER A 100 7.63 -7.50 -15.15
CA SER A 100 8.97 -7.23 -14.61
C SER A 100 10.04 -7.39 -15.69
N GLY A 101 11.18 -6.75 -15.48
CA GLY A 101 12.35 -6.90 -16.35
C GLY A 101 13.63 -7.00 -15.53
N ASN A 102 14.48 -7.94 -15.86
CA ASN A 102 15.75 -8.14 -15.16
C ASN A 102 15.63 -8.21 -13.62
N GLY A 103 14.62 -8.92 -13.12
CA GLY A 103 14.40 -9.02 -11.68
C GLY A 103 14.02 -7.69 -11.02
N TYR A 104 13.38 -6.80 -11.75
CA TYR A 104 12.88 -5.53 -11.27
C TYR A 104 11.45 -5.30 -11.77
N ASP A 105 10.56 -4.89 -10.88
CA ASP A 105 9.21 -4.47 -11.17
C ASP A 105 9.02 -3.06 -10.59
N ALA A 106 8.60 -2.12 -11.42
CA ALA A 106 8.36 -0.76 -10.99
C ALA A 106 7.20 -0.15 -11.76
N TYR A 107 6.34 0.54 -11.04
CA TYR A 107 5.26 1.32 -11.64
C TYR A 107 4.85 2.48 -10.72
N PHE A 108 4.19 3.44 -11.32
CA PHE A 108 3.55 4.54 -10.61
C PHE A 108 2.20 4.88 -11.25
N GLY A 109 1.41 5.66 -10.54
CA GLY A 109 0.11 6.13 -11.00
C GLY A 109 -0.74 6.65 -9.88
N LYS A 110 -2.05 6.50 -10.02
CA LYS A 110 -3.05 6.89 -9.02
C LYS A 110 -3.54 5.69 -8.23
N TYR A 111 -4.09 5.94 -7.04
CA TYR A 111 -4.79 4.90 -6.30
C TYR A 111 -6.16 5.35 -5.81
N LYS A 112 -7.06 4.39 -5.64
CA LYS A 112 -8.37 4.55 -5.00
C LYS A 112 -8.57 3.48 -3.94
N ILE A 113 -9.23 3.85 -2.83
CA ILE A 113 -9.58 2.93 -1.74
C ILE A 113 -11.09 2.72 -1.74
N ASP A 114 -11.49 1.47 -1.63
CA ASP A 114 -12.84 1.07 -1.25
C ASP A 114 -12.77 0.47 0.17
N SER A 115 -13.18 1.27 1.16
CA SER A 115 -13.14 0.88 2.57
C SER A 115 -14.13 -0.21 2.92
N ARG A 116 -15.24 -0.33 2.19
CA ARG A 116 -16.26 -1.38 2.43
C ARG A 116 -15.75 -2.74 2.00
N LYS A 117 -15.01 -2.78 0.88
CA LYS A 117 -14.43 -3.99 0.33
C LYS A 117 -13.02 -4.28 0.84
N HIS A 118 -12.45 -3.35 1.63
CA HIS A 118 -11.04 -3.41 2.04
C HIS A 118 -10.08 -3.59 0.85
N THR A 119 -10.32 -2.81 -0.23
CA THR A 119 -9.48 -2.88 -1.44
C THR A 119 -8.84 -1.54 -1.76
N VAL A 120 -7.63 -1.62 -2.32
CA VAL A 120 -6.94 -0.54 -2.98
C VAL A 120 -6.74 -0.90 -4.45
N THR A 121 -7.11 0.00 -5.34
CA THR A 121 -6.90 -0.17 -6.78
C THR A 121 -5.83 0.82 -7.24
N HIS A 122 -4.78 0.32 -7.87
CA HIS A 122 -3.76 1.14 -8.53
C HIS A 122 -4.12 1.28 -10.00
N MET A 123 -4.17 2.50 -10.49
CA MET A 123 -4.37 2.85 -11.90
C MET A 123 -3.01 3.27 -12.44
N LEU A 124 -2.42 2.45 -13.31
CA LEU A 124 -1.03 2.57 -13.73
C LEU A 124 -0.88 3.64 -14.81
N GLU A 125 -0.05 4.65 -14.56
CA GLU A 125 0.29 5.72 -15.50
C GLU A 125 1.66 5.51 -16.15
N GLY A 126 2.54 4.73 -15.49
CA GLY A 126 3.85 4.34 -16.00
C GLY A 126 4.41 3.14 -15.26
N GLY A 127 5.33 2.44 -15.89
CA GLY A 127 5.97 1.27 -15.33
C GLY A 127 7.04 0.69 -16.23
N ILE A 128 7.75 -0.32 -15.73
CA ILE A 128 8.82 -0.98 -16.49
C ILE A 128 8.27 -1.75 -17.70
N SER A 129 7.05 -2.27 -17.60
CA SER A 129 6.37 -2.94 -18.71
C SER A 129 5.43 -1.96 -19.43
N PRO A 130 5.69 -1.60 -20.68
CA PRO A 130 4.82 -0.72 -21.45
C PRO A 130 3.38 -1.21 -21.57
N THR A 131 3.18 -2.53 -21.55
CA THR A 131 1.85 -3.15 -21.65
C THR A 131 1.00 -2.97 -20.39
N ASP A 132 1.57 -2.49 -19.30
CA ASP A 132 0.85 -2.27 -18.04
C ASP A 132 0.26 -0.85 -17.95
N ILE A 133 0.71 0.07 -18.79
CA ILE A 133 0.21 1.44 -18.80
C ILE A 133 -1.28 1.45 -19.12
N GLY A 134 -2.06 2.17 -18.30
CA GLY A 134 -3.51 2.23 -18.40
C GLY A 134 -4.27 1.09 -17.71
N LYS A 135 -3.58 0.05 -17.24
CA LYS A 135 -4.22 -1.00 -16.45
C LYS A 135 -4.61 -0.52 -15.06
N SER A 136 -5.59 -1.21 -14.50
CA SER A 136 -5.97 -1.11 -13.08
C SER A 136 -5.75 -2.45 -12.41
N VAL A 137 -5.03 -2.44 -11.29
CA VAL A 137 -4.75 -3.64 -10.50
C VAL A 137 -5.28 -3.46 -9.09
N THR A 138 -6.09 -4.42 -8.61
CA THR A 138 -6.77 -4.32 -7.33
C THR A 138 -6.16 -5.29 -6.32
N ARG A 139 -5.96 -4.80 -5.09
CA ARG A 139 -5.43 -5.53 -3.95
C ARG A 139 -6.41 -5.46 -2.79
N THR A 140 -6.62 -6.56 -2.08
CA THR A 140 -7.17 -6.47 -0.72
C THR A 140 -6.08 -5.93 0.20
N PHE A 141 -6.45 -5.08 1.17
CA PHE A 141 -5.50 -4.57 2.14
C PHE A 141 -5.96 -4.79 3.57
N GLU A 142 -4.99 -5.02 4.45
CA GLU A 142 -5.15 -5.06 5.89
C GLU A 142 -4.05 -4.21 6.52
N ILE A 143 -4.38 -3.44 7.56
CA ILE A 143 -3.41 -2.63 8.31
C ILE A 143 -3.54 -2.97 9.79
N ALA A 144 -2.42 -3.33 10.40
CA ALA A 144 -2.30 -3.58 11.82
C ALA A 144 -1.05 -2.88 12.37
N GLY A 145 -1.23 -1.76 13.05
CA GLY A 145 -0.12 -0.90 13.49
C GLY A 145 0.72 -0.44 12.30
N ASP A 146 2.01 -0.78 12.31
CA ASP A 146 2.96 -0.42 11.26
C ASP A 146 3.08 -1.48 10.15
N GLU A 147 2.23 -2.50 10.14
CA GLU A 147 2.18 -3.50 9.07
C GLU A 147 1.01 -3.22 8.11
N LEU A 148 1.32 -3.22 6.81
CA LEU A 148 0.36 -3.25 5.72
C LEU A 148 0.51 -4.57 4.99
N ARG A 149 -0.60 -5.29 4.79
CA ARG A 149 -0.66 -6.50 3.97
C ARG A 149 -1.49 -6.22 2.72
N LEU A 150 -0.91 -6.49 1.56
CA LEU A 150 -1.58 -6.44 0.27
C LEU A 150 -1.69 -7.86 -0.30
N SER A 151 -2.90 -8.29 -0.67
CA SER A 151 -3.11 -9.62 -1.24
C SER A 151 -3.96 -9.58 -2.50
N PHE A 152 -3.71 -10.48 -3.43
CA PHE A 152 -4.47 -10.62 -4.66
C PHE A 152 -4.26 -11.98 -5.32
N ASP A 153 -5.22 -12.38 -6.12
CA ASP A 153 -5.13 -13.60 -6.90
C ASP A 153 -4.48 -13.31 -8.24
N THR A 154 -3.55 -14.15 -8.65
CA THR A 154 -2.77 -14.02 -9.88
C THR A 154 -2.27 -15.39 -10.35
N GLN A 155 -1.36 -15.41 -11.31
CA GLN A 155 -0.68 -16.61 -11.76
C GLN A 155 0.83 -16.50 -11.53
N ASN A 156 1.45 -17.62 -11.23
CA ASN A 156 2.87 -17.81 -11.12
C ASN A 156 3.26 -19.04 -11.97
N GLY A 157 3.93 -18.83 -13.11
CA GLY A 157 4.28 -19.92 -14.03
C GLY A 157 3.06 -20.70 -14.55
N GLY A 158 1.90 -20.05 -14.73
CA GLY A 158 0.65 -20.71 -15.14
C GLY A 158 -0.16 -21.33 -14.00
N VAL A 159 0.37 -21.36 -12.77
CA VAL A 159 -0.32 -21.86 -11.58
C VAL A 159 -1.07 -20.72 -10.90
N ALA A 160 -2.36 -20.93 -10.60
CA ALA A 160 -3.15 -19.95 -9.84
C ALA A 160 -2.64 -19.86 -8.39
N VAL A 161 -2.40 -18.65 -7.93
CA VAL A 161 -1.88 -18.37 -6.59
C VAL A 161 -2.56 -17.18 -5.95
N ARG A 162 -2.62 -17.21 -4.64
CA ARG A 162 -2.82 -16.02 -3.81
C ARG A 162 -1.47 -15.44 -3.47
N ARG A 163 -1.18 -14.25 -3.99
CA ARG A 163 0.03 -13.49 -3.68
C ARG A 163 -0.24 -12.56 -2.51
N THR A 164 0.67 -12.56 -1.54
CA THR A 164 0.62 -11.67 -0.38
C THR A 164 1.96 -10.96 -0.25
N LEU A 165 1.91 -9.62 -0.13
CA LEU A 165 3.05 -8.78 0.17
C LEU A 165 2.84 -8.16 1.55
N ARG A 166 3.78 -8.36 2.47
CA ARG A 166 3.79 -7.67 3.75
C ARG A 166 4.78 -6.52 3.72
N TRP A 167 4.35 -5.40 4.26
CA TRP A 167 5.08 -4.15 4.25
C TRP A 167 5.14 -3.59 5.65
N ARG A 168 6.23 -2.94 6.01
CA ARG A 168 6.40 -2.21 7.25
C ARG A 168 6.52 -0.72 6.97
N ARG A 169 5.82 0.09 7.74
CA ARG A 169 5.86 1.55 7.64
C ARG A 169 7.27 2.07 7.99
N VAL A 170 7.72 3.03 7.21
CA VAL A 170 8.91 3.82 7.55
C VAL A 170 8.47 4.92 8.52
N ALA A 171 9.19 5.03 9.64
CA ALA A 171 8.94 6.06 10.65
C ALA A 171 9.24 7.48 10.11
#